data_bcc0449ff57925b1355a94744c088423
#
_entry.id   bcc0449ff57925b1355a94744c088423
#
_cell.length_a   1.000
_cell.length_b   1.000
_cell.length_c   1.000
_cell.angle_alpha   90.00
_cell.angle_beta   90.00
_cell.angle_gamma   90.00
#
_symmetry.space_group_name_H-M   'P 1'
#
loop_
_entity.id
_entity.type
_entity.pdbx_description
1 polymer ?
#
loop_
_entity_poly.entity_id
_entity_poly.type
_entity_poly.pdbx_seq_one_letter_code
_entity_poly.pdbx_strand_id
1 'polypeptide(L)'
;MGADGIPPHHVFRSEILDYQTYEDTREAERARIFEVKRPRRIHLGDHLTFLFENHDTIRYQIQEMVRAERIVRESSIREEIDTYNQTLGGSGHLGCVLLIEIEEEARRKPLLEEWMGLQEHLFMELADGTRVYAEYDPTQVGDRRLSAVQYLTFNVPDVPVALGCDLPALEGTVALDEGQRSALAEDLAATTRKDSRRVRSEARGAW
;
A
#
# COMPACT_ATOMS: atom_id res chain seq x y z
N MET A 1 -18.56 5.17 22.00
CA MET A 1 -18.29 3.81 21.52
C MET A 1 -16.90 3.86 20.95
N GLY A 2 -15.94 3.22 21.62
CA GLY A 2 -14.51 3.34 21.28
C GLY A 2 -14.19 2.67 19.98
N ALA A 3 -13.06 3.08 19.38
CA ALA A 3 -12.48 2.54 18.16
C ALA A 3 -11.92 1.12 18.39
N ASP A 4 -12.79 0.19 18.81
CA ASP A 4 -12.43 -1.19 19.14
C ASP A 4 -12.32 -1.99 17.83
N GLY A 5 -11.10 -2.22 17.41
CA GLY A 5 -10.78 -3.14 16.33
C GLY A 5 -10.02 -2.59 15.13
N ILE A 6 -9.78 -1.27 15.05
CA ILE A 6 -8.99 -0.69 13.94
C ILE A 6 -7.50 -0.94 14.21
N PRO A 7 -6.74 -1.55 13.26
CA PRO A 7 -5.30 -1.75 13.40
C PRO A 7 -4.55 -0.43 13.62
N PRO A 8 -3.49 -0.40 14.45
CA PRO A 8 -2.78 0.83 14.82
C PRO A 8 -2.05 1.51 13.65
N HIS A 9 -1.82 0.79 12.56
CA HIS A 9 -1.20 1.31 11.34
C HIS A 9 -2.23 1.88 10.34
N HIS A 10 -3.54 1.79 10.63
CA HIS A 10 -4.58 2.39 9.82
C HIS A 10 -4.74 3.89 10.11
N VAL A 11 -5.24 4.62 9.13
CA VAL A 11 -5.57 6.05 9.25
C VAL A 11 -6.89 6.21 9.98
N PHE A 12 -6.93 7.16 10.95
CA PHE A 12 -8.13 7.49 11.72
C PHE A 12 -8.78 8.77 11.21
N ARG A 13 -10.08 8.89 11.41
CA ARG A 13 -10.83 10.10 11.03
C ARG A 13 -10.26 11.39 11.60
N SER A 14 -9.76 11.36 12.83
CA SER A 14 -9.16 12.53 13.51
C SER A 14 -7.89 13.06 12.85
N GLU A 15 -7.28 12.30 11.93
CA GLU A 15 -6.07 12.66 11.21
C GLU A 15 -6.34 13.33 9.86
N ILE A 16 -7.61 13.34 9.43
CA ILE A 16 -8.01 13.93 8.15
C ILE A 16 -8.61 15.31 8.39
N LEU A 17 -7.96 16.31 7.81
CA LEU A 17 -8.39 17.71 7.82
C LEU A 17 -9.51 17.94 6.81
N ASP A 18 -10.28 19.00 7.00
CA ASP A 18 -11.13 19.51 5.93
C ASP A 18 -10.28 20.03 4.76
N TYR A 19 -10.86 20.08 3.57
CA TYR A 19 -10.11 20.39 2.35
C TYR A 19 -9.51 21.81 2.32
N GLN A 20 -10.13 22.78 3.01
CA GLN A 20 -9.66 24.16 3.07
C GLN A 20 -8.43 24.27 3.98
N THR A 21 -8.52 23.72 5.19
CA THR A 21 -7.40 23.67 6.14
C THR A 21 -6.21 22.89 5.57
N TYR A 22 -6.50 21.81 4.83
CA TYR A 22 -5.43 21.04 4.17
C TYR A 22 -4.72 21.83 3.07
N GLU A 23 -5.43 22.63 2.30
CA GLU A 23 -4.82 23.42 1.21
C GLU A 23 -3.69 24.32 1.72
N ASP A 24 -3.82 24.87 2.93
CA ASP A 24 -2.80 25.73 3.53
C ASP A 24 -1.48 24.98 3.85
N THR A 25 -1.57 23.68 4.11
CA THR A 25 -0.40 22.85 4.50
C THR A 25 0.05 21.90 3.39
N ARG A 26 -0.71 21.80 2.31
CA ARG A 26 -0.56 20.80 1.24
C ARG A 26 0.82 20.73 0.63
N GLU A 27 1.43 21.88 0.33
CA GLU A 27 2.74 21.91 -0.33
C GLU A 27 3.84 21.29 0.54
N ALA A 28 3.84 21.62 1.84
CA ALA A 28 4.78 21.05 2.81
C ALA A 28 4.54 19.54 3.00
N GLU A 29 3.27 19.12 3.11
CA GLU A 29 2.90 17.69 3.20
C GLU A 29 3.33 16.93 1.95
N ARG A 30 3.08 17.48 0.76
CA ARG A 30 3.49 16.87 -0.50
C ARG A 30 5.00 16.65 -0.57
N ALA A 31 5.80 17.65 -0.17
CA ALA A 31 7.25 17.53 -0.14
C ALA A 31 7.71 16.43 0.84
N ARG A 32 7.11 16.38 2.04
CA ARG A 32 7.40 15.36 3.04
C ARG A 32 7.06 13.95 2.52
N ILE A 33 5.88 13.77 1.96
CA ILE A 33 5.42 12.46 1.46
C ILE A 33 6.21 11.99 0.26
N PHE A 34 6.74 12.88 -0.56
CA PHE A 34 7.62 12.50 -1.65
C PHE A 34 8.86 11.75 -1.13
N GLU A 35 9.45 12.23 -0.03
CA GLU A 35 10.59 11.55 0.61
C GLU A 35 10.19 10.21 1.24
N VAL A 36 9.00 10.12 1.86
CA VAL A 36 8.48 8.85 2.39
C VAL A 36 8.25 7.81 1.29
N LYS A 37 7.73 8.24 0.14
CA LYS A 37 7.43 7.35 -1.01
C LYS A 37 8.69 6.89 -1.74
N ARG A 38 9.77 7.66 -1.73
CA ARG A 38 10.98 7.37 -2.50
C ARG A 38 11.55 5.96 -2.24
N PRO A 39 11.84 5.52 -0.99
CA PRO A 39 12.34 4.18 -0.74
C PRO A 39 11.27 3.07 -0.85
N ARG A 40 10.00 3.44 -1.06
CA ARG A 40 8.87 2.51 -1.21
C ARG A 40 8.46 2.31 -2.67
N ARG A 41 9.13 2.98 -3.59
CA ARG A 41 8.94 2.79 -5.03
C ARG A 41 10.02 1.85 -5.55
N ILE A 42 9.60 0.71 -6.10
CA ILE A 42 10.49 -0.33 -6.62
C ILE A 42 10.07 -0.61 -8.06
N HIS A 43 11.04 -0.52 -8.98
CA HIS A 43 10.82 -0.84 -10.39
C HIS A 43 11.32 -2.26 -10.68
N LEU A 44 10.53 -3.04 -11.39
CA LEU A 44 10.89 -4.36 -11.88
C LEU A 44 10.74 -4.39 -13.40
N GLY A 45 11.86 -4.53 -14.10
CA GLY A 45 11.88 -4.42 -15.56
C GLY A 45 11.39 -3.06 -16.06
N ASP A 46 10.88 -3.02 -17.29
CA ASP A 46 10.50 -1.78 -17.96
C ASP A 46 9.05 -1.37 -17.70
N HIS A 47 8.23 -2.27 -17.11
CA HIS A 47 6.79 -2.09 -17.07
C HIS A 47 6.15 -2.11 -15.68
N LEU A 48 6.85 -2.61 -14.67
CA LEU A 48 6.25 -2.82 -13.36
C LEU A 48 6.83 -1.86 -12.33
N THR A 49 5.97 -1.02 -11.76
CA THR A 49 6.32 -0.12 -10.63
C THR A 49 5.48 -0.46 -9.42
N PHE A 50 6.14 -0.92 -8.37
CA PHE A 50 5.53 -1.24 -7.09
C PHE A 50 5.63 -0.03 -6.16
N LEU A 51 4.51 0.36 -5.57
CA LEU A 51 4.39 1.43 -4.59
C LEU A 51 3.93 0.81 -3.28
N PHE A 52 4.85 0.57 -2.37
CA PHE A 52 4.50 0.09 -1.03
C PHE A 52 3.89 1.22 -0.22
N GLU A 53 2.77 0.92 0.41
CA GLU A 53 1.97 1.89 1.15
C GLU A 53 2.14 1.69 2.65
N ASN A 54 2.09 2.80 3.38
CA ASN A 54 2.08 2.82 4.84
C ASN A 54 1.06 3.85 5.34
N HIS A 55 0.94 3.98 6.64
CA HIS A 55 0.04 4.94 7.28
C HIS A 55 0.16 6.35 6.67
N ASP A 56 1.37 6.87 6.53
CA ASP A 56 1.62 8.23 6.03
C ASP A 56 1.19 8.41 4.56
N THR A 57 1.51 7.43 3.71
CA THR A 57 1.19 7.49 2.28
C THR A 57 -0.31 7.36 2.06
N ILE A 58 -1.00 6.51 2.83
CA ILE A 58 -2.45 6.34 2.78
C ILE A 58 -3.16 7.57 3.35
N ARG A 59 -2.70 8.12 4.49
CA ARG A 59 -3.25 9.38 5.03
C ARG A 59 -3.17 10.50 3.99
N TYR A 60 -2.03 10.63 3.33
CA TYR A 60 -1.86 11.61 2.26
C TYR A 60 -2.82 11.36 1.09
N GLN A 61 -3.00 10.11 0.66
CA GLN A 61 -3.89 9.77 -0.45
C GLN A 61 -5.35 10.14 -0.12
N ILE A 62 -5.83 9.77 1.07
CA ILE A 62 -7.17 10.14 1.56
C ILE A 62 -7.32 11.67 1.56
N GLN A 63 -6.32 12.37 2.08
CA GLN A 63 -6.36 13.83 2.18
C GLN A 63 -6.41 14.51 0.79
N GLU A 64 -5.67 13.99 -0.19
CA GLU A 64 -5.73 14.47 -1.58
C GLU A 64 -7.10 14.19 -2.23
N MET A 65 -7.73 13.05 -1.94
CA MET A 65 -9.09 12.74 -2.44
C MET A 65 -10.14 13.67 -1.81
N VAL A 66 -10.12 13.84 -0.49
CA VAL A 66 -11.01 14.77 0.21
C VAL A 66 -10.88 16.19 -0.36
N ARG A 67 -9.67 16.62 -0.68
CA ARG A 67 -9.39 17.91 -1.31
C ARG A 67 -9.91 17.97 -2.76
N ALA A 68 -9.52 17.00 -3.60
CA ALA A 68 -9.81 17.01 -5.03
C ALA A 68 -11.32 16.98 -5.31
N GLU A 69 -12.05 16.18 -4.55
CA GLU A 69 -13.50 16.03 -4.67
C GLU A 69 -14.28 16.97 -3.76
N ARG A 70 -13.59 17.79 -2.95
CA ARG A 70 -14.19 18.72 -1.98
C ARG A 70 -15.20 18.04 -1.06
N ILE A 71 -14.83 16.87 -0.53
CA ILE A 71 -15.70 16.06 0.32
C ILE A 71 -15.90 16.78 1.66
N VAL A 72 -17.17 17.05 1.99
CA VAL A 72 -17.58 17.70 3.26
C VAL A 72 -18.45 16.81 4.14
N ARG A 73 -19.04 15.76 3.56
CA ARG A 73 -19.89 14.84 4.30
C ARG A 73 -19.05 13.89 5.13
N GLU A 74 -19.32 13.81 6.41
CA GLU A 74 -18.61 12.93 7.34
C GLU A 74 -18.66 11.45 6.93
N SER A 75 -19.81 10.98 6.42
CA SER A 75 -19.97 9.60 5.91
C SER A 75 -19.02 9.33 4.74
N SER A 76 -18.93 10.26 3.78
CA SER A 76 -18.07 10.09 2.60
C SER A 76 -16.59 10.14 2.96
N ILE A 77 -16.21 10.97 3.94
CA ILE A 77 -14.81 10.96 4.44
C ILE A 77 -14.48 9.60 5.08
N ARG A 78 -15.42 8.99 5.83
CA ARG A 78 -15.22 7.66 6.42
C ARG A 78 -15.15 6.56 5.36
N GLU A 79 -15.98 6.64 4.33
CA GLU A 79 -15.93 5.72 3.18
C GLU A 79 -14.56 5.74 2.50
N GLU A 80 -13.96 6.92 2.29
CA GLU A 80 -12.60 7.04 1.75
C GLU A 80 -11.56 6.41 2.69
N ILE A 81 -11.65 6.70 4.00
CA ILE A 81 -10.74 6.12 4.99
C ILE A 81 -10.82 4.59 4.99
N ASP A 82 -12.03 4.04 5.02
CA ASP A 82 -12.25 2.59 5.04
C ASP A 82 -11.73 1.94 3.76
N THR A 83 -11.95 2.57 2.60
CA THR A 83 -11.48 2.09 1.30
C THR A 83 -9.94 2.05 1.23
N TYR A 84 -9.30 3.16 1.55
CA TYR A 84 -7.83 3.24 1.44
C TYR A 84 -7.11 2.42 2.52
N ASN A 85 -7.66 2.30 3.71
CA ASN A 85 -7.08 1.44 4.75
C ASN A 85 -7.00 -0.04 4.35
N GLN A 86 -7.87 -0.51 3.44
CA GLN A 86 -7.83 -1.89 2.95
C GLN A 86 -6.52 -2.19 2.21
N THR A 87 -5.87 -1.18 1.61
CA THR A 87 -4.60 -1.37 0.91
C THR A 87 -3.42 -1.64 1.83
N LEU A 88 -3.54 -1.34 3.14
CA LEU A 88 -2.46 -1.55 4.10
C LEU A 88 -2.31 -3.01 4.56
N GLY A 89 -3.34 -3.82 4.36
CA GLY A 89 -3.34 -5.21 4.81
C GLY A 89 -3.41 -5.36 6.34
N GLY A 90 -3.20 -6.58 6.81
CA GLY A 90 -3.22 -6.94 8.23
C GLY A 90 -1.83 -6.93 8.88
N SER A 91 -1.76 -7.53 10.07
CA SER A 91 -0.47 -7.71 10.78
C SER A 91 0.46 -8.62 9.99
N GLY A 92 1.70 -8.19 9.76
CA GLY A 92 2.69 -8.91 8.97
C GLY A 92 2.54 -8.73 7.45
N HIS A 93 1.61 -7.88 7.00
CA HIS A 93 1.41 -7.61 5.59
C HIS A 93 2.09 -6.31 5.17
N LEU A 94 2.61 -6.32 3.94
CA LEU A 94 3.03 -5.13 3.19
C LEU A 94 1.99 -4.87 2.11
N GLY A 95 1.25 -3.79 2.22
CA GLY A 95 0.31 -3.33 1.20
C GLY A 95 1.04 -2.66 0.04
N CYS A 96 0.60 -2.91 -1.18
CA CYS A 96 1.26 -2.43 -2.38
C CYS A 96 0.25 -2.07 -3.49
N VAL A 97 0.51 -0.96 -4.16
CA VAL A 97 -0.12 -0.63 -5.44
C VAL A 97 0.89 -0.90 -6.55
N LEU A 98 0.55 -1.81 -7.46
CA LEU A 98 1.33 -2.06 -8.67
C LEU A 98 0.77 -1.21 -9.80
N LEU A 99 1.65 -0.44 -10.45
CA LEU A 99 1.39 0.25 -11.71
C LEU A 99 2.03 -0.54 -12.85
N ILE A 100 1.23 -0.85 -13.88
CA ILE A 100 1.71 -1.43 -15.13
C ILE A 100 1.87 -0.28 -16.12
N GLU A 101 3.12 0.12 -16.34
CA GLU A 101 3.47 1.30 -17.12
C GLU A 101 3.83 0.89 -18.55
N ILE A 102 2.98 1.25 -19.50
CA ILE A 102 3.16 0.99 -20.94
C ILE A 102 3.04 2.34 -21.65
N GLU A 103 4.17 2.89 -22.10
CA GLU A 103 4.24 4.21 -22.71
C GLU A 103 3.41 4.29 -24.00
N GLU A 104 3.57 3.31 -24.89
CA GLU A 104 2.91 3.27 -26.18
C GLU A 104 1.45 2.84 -26.04
N GLU A 105 0.52 3.76 -26.30
CA GLU A 105 -0.91 3.54 -26.12
C GLU A 105 -1.43 2.35 -26.93
N ALA A 106 -0.96 2.18 -28.16
CA ALA A 106 -1.37 1.08 -29.04
C ALA A 106 -1.01 -0.32 -28.47
N ARG A 107 0.04 -0.40 -27.63
CA ARG A 107 0.50 -1.63 -27.00
C ARG A 107 -0.20 -1.95 -25.69
N ARG A 108 -0.83 -0.95 -25.04
CA ARG A 108 -1.43 -1.15 -23.69
C ARG A 108 -2.44 -2.27 -23.67
N LYS A 109 -3.43 -2.23 -24.55
CA LYS A 109 -4.48 -3.24 -24.57
C LYS A 109 -3.94 -4.64 -24.85
N PRO A 110 -3.15 -4.89 -25.92
CA PRO A 110 -2.57 -6.22 -26.19
C PRO A 110 -1.75 -6.77 -25.03
N LEU A 111 -0.87 -5.97 -24.43
CA LEU A 111 0.00 -6.43 -23.33
C LEU A 111 -0.80 -6.72 -22.05
N LEU A 112 -1.79 -5.90 -21.70
CA LEU A 112 -2.66 -6.16 -20.55
C LEU A 112 -3.56 -7.38 -20.74
N GLU A 113 -3.87 -7.78 -21.97
CA GLU A 113 -4.53 -9.04 -22.31
C GLU A 113 -3.55 -10.23 -22.23
N GLU A 114 -2.33 -10.07 -22.75
CA GLU A 114 -1.28 -11.09 -22.72
C GLU A 114 -0.82 -11.44 -21.30
N TRP A 115 -0.72 -10.44 -20.42
CA TRP A 115 -0.23 -10.62 -19.05
C TRP A 115 -1.32 -10.99 -18.04
N MET A 116 -2.46 -11.48 -18.48
CA MET A 116 -3.51 -11.99 -17.59
C MET A 116 -2.93 -13.04 -16.62
N GLY A 117 -3.29 -12.92 -15.34
CA GLY A 117 -2.75 -13.75 -14.27
C GLY A 117 -1.45 -13.24 -13.65
N LEU A 118 -0.92 -12.09 -14.07
CA LEU A 118 0.31 -11.50 -13.53
C LEU A 118 0.35 -11.50 -11.99
N GLN A 119 -0.77 -11.27 -11.32
CA GLN A 119 -0.86 -11.20 -9.87
C GLN A 119 -0.39 -12.48 -9.17
N GLU A 120 -0.56 -13.65 -9.80
CA GLU A 120 -0.18 -14.96 -9.28
C GLU A 120 1.33 -15.22 -9.38
N HIS A 121 2.03 -14.39 -10.14
CA HIS A 121 3.45 -14.53 -10.47
C HIS A 121 4.36 -13.53 -9.77
N LEU A 122 3.81 -12.63 -8.97
CA LEU A 122 4.55 -11.60 -8.26
C LEU A 122 4.96 -12.11 -6.88
N PHE A 123 6.23 -11.99 -6.53
CA PHE A 123 6.74 -12.49 -5.25
C PHE A 123 7.74 -11.56 -4.59
N MET A 124 7.81 -11.63 -3.28
CA MET A 124 8.93 -11.16 -2.48
C MET A 124 9.83 -12.33 -2.09
N GLU A 125 11.14 -12.14 -2.13
CA GLU A 125 12.11 -13.14 -1.73
C GLU A 125 12.74 -12.77 -0.38
N LEU A 126 12.78 -13.74 0.53
CA LEU A 126 13.39 -13.61 1.85
C LEU A 126 14.88 -13.98 1.80
N ALA A 127 15.61 -13.66 2.86
CA ALA A 127 17.06 -13.91 2.95
C ALA A 127 17.45 -15.41 2.85
N ASP A 128 16.54 -16.32 3.18
CA ASP A 128 16.71 -17.76 3.05
C ASP A 128 16.33 -18.32 1.67
N GLY A 129 15.94 -17.45 0.72
CA GLY A 129 15.48 -17.81 -0.61
C GLY A 129 14.00 -18.19 -0.71
N THR A 130 13.25 -18.13 0.40
CA THR A 130 11.80 -18.36 0.38
C THR A 130 11.10 -17.27 -0.42
N ARG A 131 10.20 -17.65 -1.32
CA ARG A 131 9.34 -16.74 -2.08
C ARG A 131 7.95 -16.66 -1.45
N VAL A 132 7.50 -15.45 -1.22
CA VAL A 132 6.15 -15.13 -0.75
C VAL A 132 5.41 -14.44 -1.88
N TYR A 133 4.40 -15.11 -2.43
CA TYR A 133 3.61 -14.59 -3.54
C TYR A 133 2.57 -13.56 -3.07
N ALA A 134 2.22 -12.66 -3.97
CA ALA A 134 1.23 -11.63 -3.72
C ALA A 134 -0.16 -12.24 -3.45
N GLU A 135 -0.87 -11.65 -2.50
CA GLU A 135 -2.30 -11.85 -2.30
C GLU A 135 -3.05 -10.69 -2.95
N TYR A 136 -4.22 -10.96 -3.54
CA TYR A 136 -5.05 -9.98 -4.23
C TYR A 136 -6.53 -10.37 -4.13
N ASP A 137 -7.42 -9.42 -4.35
CA ASP A 137 -8.86 -9.67 -4.42
C ASP A 137 -9.23 -10.10 -5.85
N PRO A 138 -9.64 -11.37 -6.08
CA PRO A 138 -10.02 -11.86 -7.40
C PRO A 138 -11.19 -11.08 -8.03
N THR A 139 -12.03 -10.42 -7.23
CA THR A 139 -13.17 -9.65 -7.76
C THR A 139 -12.74 -8.37 -8.47
N GLN A 140 -11.49 -7.92 -8.22
CA GLN A 140 -10.90 -6.75 -8.88
C GLN A 140 -10.19 -7.11 -10.19
N VAL A 141 -10.08 -8.40 -10.52
CA VAL A 141 -9.47 -8.88 -11.77
C VAL A 141 -10.51 -8.87 -12.87
N GLY A 142 -10.23 -8.15 -13.95
CA GLY A 142 -11.12 -8.13 -15.12
C GLY A 142 -11.06 -9.43 -15.92
N ASP A 143 -12.19 -9.81 -16.55
CA ASP A 143 -12.31 -11.09 -17.29
C ASP A 143 -11.47 -11.16 -18.57
N ARG A 144 -11.05 -10.03 -19.14
CA ARG A 144 -10.44 -9.98 -20.48
C ARG A 144 -9.08 -9.31 -20.52
N ARG A 145 -8.78 -8.46 -19.58
CA ARG A 145 -7.50 -7.75 -19.48
C ARG A 145 -7.25 -7.31 -18.04
N LEU A 146 -5.99 -7.14 -17.70
CA LEU A 146 -5.58 -6.54 -16.43
C LEU A 146 -5.99 -5.05 -16.35
N SER A 147 -6.27 -4.58 -15.16
CA SER A 147 -6.18 -3.16 -14.86
C SER A 147 -4.70 -2.75 -14.85
N ALA A 148 -4.37 -1.57 -15.35
CA ALA A 148 -3.01 -1.03 -15.23
C ALA A 148 -2.63 -0.65 -13.78
N VAL A 149 -3.60 -0.69 -12.86
CA VAL A 149 -3.40 -0.50 -11.43
C VAL A 149 -3.92 -1.74 -10.72
N GLN A 150 -3.07 -2.37 -9.90
CA GLN A 150 -3.40 -3.56 -9.13
C GLN A 150 -3.15 -3.28 -7.64
N TYR A 151 -4.01 -3.78 -6.78
CA TYR A 151 -3.86 -3.72 -5.32
C TYR A 151 -3.43 -5.09 -4.83
N LEU A 152 -2.29 -5.14 -4.15
CA LEU A 152 -1.63 -6.36 -3.73
C LEU A 152 -1.27 -6.27 -2.25
N THR A 153 -1.19 -7.42 -1.59
CA THR A 153 -0.58 -7.55 -0.27
C THR A 153 0.41 -8.70 -0.26
N PHE A 154 1.45 -8.56 0.55
CA PHE A 154 2.44 -9.62 0.77
C PHE A 154 2.49 -9.94 2.26
N ASN A 155 2.10 -11.15 2.64
CA ASN A 155 2.17 -11.62 4.03
C ASN A 155 3.56 -12.19 4.31
N VAL A 156 4.50 -11.31 4.64
CA VAL A 156 5.90 -11.67 4.81
C VAL A 156 6.27 -11.84 6.29
N PRO A 157 6.88 -12.97 6.68
CA PRO A 157 7.28 -13.23 8.06
C PRO A 157 8.53 -12.42 8.48
N ASP A 158 9.30 -11.91 7.52
CA ASP A 158 10.53 -11.14 7.72
C ASP A 158 10.73 -10.13 6.59
N VAL A 159 11.70 -9.24 6.74
CA VAL A 159 12.04 -8.21 5.76
C VAL A 159 12.54 -8.84 4.46
N PRO A 160 11.90 -8.59 3.32
CA PRO A 160 12.33 -9.15 2.05
C PRO A 160 13.66 -8.55 1.57
N VAL A 161 14.40 -9.33 0.80
CA VAL A 161 15.68 -8.92 0.19
C VAL A 161 15.57 -8.65 -1.31
N ALA A 162 14.52 -9.16 -1.95
CA ALA A 162 14.25 -8.95 -3.36
C ALA A 162 12.75 -8.97 -3.67
N LEU A 163 12.40 -8.42 -4.82
CA LEU A 163 11.06 -8.45 -5.42
C LEU A 163 11.19 -9.03 -6.82
N GLY A 164 10.25 -9.89 -7.24
CA GLY A 164 10.34 -10.54 -8.54
C GLY A 164 8.99 -10.91 -9.16
N CYS A 165 9.09 -11.34 -10.40
CA CYS A 165 8.01 -11.89 -11.20
C CYS A 165 8.53 -13.15 -11.92
N ASP A 166 7.74 -14.24 -11.92
CA ASP A 166 8.05 -15.46 -12.66
C ASP A 166 7.08 -15.74 -13.83
N LEU A 167 6.26 -14.74 -14.18
CA LEU A 167 5.52 -14.78 -15.46
C LEU A 167 6.53 -14.69 -16.62
N PRO A 168 6.58 -15.67 -17.55
CA PRO A 168 7.61 -15.74 -18.59
C PRO A 168 7.80 -14.46 -19.40
N ALA A 169 6.71 -13.72 -19.67
CA ALA A 169 6.76 -12.46 -20.41
C ALA A 169 7.39 -11.28 -19.64
N LEU A 170 7.46 -11.38 -18.31
CA LEU A 170 7.90 -10.34 -17.38
C LEU A 170 8.90 -10.87 -16.34
N GLU A 171 9.47 -12.06 -16.61
CA GLU A 171 10.38 -12.71 -15.67
C GLU A 171 11.56 -11.82 -15.29
N GLY A 172 11.75 -11.67 -13.98
CA GLY A 172 12.84 -10.89 -13.44
C GLY A 172 12.82 -10.80 -11.94
N THR A 173 13.95 -10.36 -11.38
CA THR A 173 14.09 -10.12 -9.94
C THR A 173 14.96 -8.88 -9.73
N VAL A 174 14.56 -8.03 -8.80
CA VAL A 174 15.32 -6.85 -8.38
C VAL A 174 15.68 -6.97 -6.91
N ALA A 175 16.96 -6.86 -6.58
CA ALA A 175 17.41 -6.80 -5.20
C ALA A 175 17.00 -5.46 -4.56
N LEU A 176 16.50 -5.52 -3.33
CA LEU A 176 16.16 -4.34 -2.57
C LEU A 176 17.41 -3.70 -1.96
N ASP A 177 17.58 -2.40 -2.17
CA ASP A 177 18.65 -1.65 -1.53
C ASP A 177 18.42 -1.48 -0.01
N GLU A 178 19.43 -0.96 0.70
CA GLU A 178 19.36 -0.79 2.16
C GLU A 178 18.24 0.16 2.58
N GLY A 179 18.03 1.26 1.82
CA GLY A 179 16.96 2.22 2.10
C GLY A 179 15.56 1.62 1.91
N GLN A 180 15.37 0.84 0.86
CA GLN A 180 14.11 0.11 0.59
C GLN A 180 13.84 -0.93 1.68
N ARG A 181 14.84 -1.74 2.04
CA ARG A 181 14.71 -2.74 3.10
C ARG A 181 14.42 -2.11 4.46
N SER A 182 15.07 -1.00 4.80
CA SER A 182 14.82 -0.26 6.03
C SER A 182 13.38 0.27 6.08
N ALA A 183 12.90 0.86 5.00
CA ALA A 183 11.54 1.38 4.92
C ALA A 183 10.48 0.27 5.06
N LEU A 184 10.67 -0.87 4.40
CA LEU A 184 9.76 -2.01 4.52
C LEU A 184 9.82 -2.68 5.91
N ALA A 185 10.99 -2.69 6.55
CA ALA A 185 11.14 -3.16 7.93
C ALA A 185 10.36 -2.29 8.92
N GLU A 186 10.40 -0.96 8.75
CA GLU A 186 9.62 -0.01 9.55
C GLU A 186 8.11 -0.24 9.38
N ASP A 187 7.66 -0.45 8.13
CA ASP A 187 6.26 -0.69 7.81
C ASP A 187 5.77 -2.02 8.43
N LEU A 188 6.52 -3.10 8.31
CA LEU A 188 6.21 -4.39 8.97
C LEU A 188 6.14 -4.24 10.48
N ALA A 189 7.10 -3.55 11.09
CA ALA A 189 7.10 -3.29 12.53
C ALA A 189 5.87 -2.49 12.97
N ALA A 190 5.38 -1.57 12.14
CA ALA A 190 4.18 -0.79 12.42
C ALA A 190 2.92 -1.67 12.41
N THR A 191 2.82 -2.64 11.48
CA THR A 191 1.65 -3.55 11.41
C THR A 191 1.60 -4.54 12.57
N THR A 192 2.75 -4.90 13.16
CA THR A 192 2.84 -5.88 14.25
C THR A 192 2.77 -5.27 15.65
N ARG A 193 2.83 -3.93 15.77
CA ARG A 193 2.70 -3.25 17.07
C ARG A 193 1.35 -3.55 17.72
N LYS A 194 1.38 -4.21 18.85
CA LYS A 194 0.19 -4.31 19.74
C LYS A 194 -0.13 -2.91 20.23
N ASP A 195 -1.39 -2.51 20.12
CA ASP A 195 -1.84 -1.22 20.62
C ASP A 195 -1.57 -1.11 22.14
N SER A 196 -0.47 -0.45 22.50
CA SER A 196 -0.07 -0.21 23.89
C SER A 196 -1.05 0.70 24.64
N ARG A 197 -2.02 1.31 23.95
CA ARG A 197 -3.09 2.12 24.56
C ARG A 197 -4.14 1.22 25.23
N ARG A 198 -4.32 -0.02 24.79
CA ARG A 198 -5.28 -0.99 25.36
C ARG A 198 -4.90 -1.41 26.79
N VAL A 199 -3.61 -1.53 27.08
CA VAL A 199 -3.11 -1.95 28.41
C VAL A 199 -3.31 -0.89 29.50
N ARG A 200 -3.39 0.41 29.11
CA ARG A 200 -3.56 1.51 30.11
C ARG A 200 -5.02 1.74 30.51
N SER A 201 -6.00 1.33 29.73
CA SER A 201 -7.41 1.51 30.11
C SER A 201 -7.90 0.39 31.04
N GLU A 202 -7.39 -0.83 30.89
CA GLU A 202 -7.73 -1.95 31.77
C GLU A 202 -7.10 -1.80 33.17
N ALA A 203 -5.94 -1.16 33.27
CA ALA A 203 -5.27 -0.90 34.55
C ALA A 203 -5.90 0.23 35.38
N ARG A 204 -6.81 1.05 34.81
CA ARG A 204 -7.49 2.15 35.52
C ARG A 204 -8.92 1.82 35.96
N GLY A 205 -9.42 0.64 35.60
CA GLY A 205 -10.78 0.20 35.96
C GLY A 205 -10.88 -0.70 37.19
N ALA A 206 -9.78 -0.98 37.88
CA ALA A 206 -9.74 -1.81 39.08
C ALA A 206 -9.37 -0.98 40.30
N TRP A 207 -10.32 -0.17 40.76
CA TRP A 207 -10.40 0.34 42.16
C TRP A 207 -11.84 0.71 42.44
#